data_bd4dc744ef416499225362b4fd50077a
#
_entry.id   bd4dc744ef416499225362b4fd50077a
#
_cell.length_a   1.000
_cell.length_b   1.000
_cell.length_c   1.000
_cell.angle_alpha   90.00
_cell.angle_beta   90.00
_cell.angle_gamma   90.00
#
_symmetry.space_group_name_H-M   'P 1'
#
loop_
_entity.id
_entity.type
_entity.pdbx_description
1 polymer ?
#
loop_
_entity_poly.entity_id
_entity_poly.type
_entity_poly.pdbx_seq_one_letter_code
_entity_poly.pdbx_strand_id
1 'polypeptide(L)'
;MGNLLTVCIPFKNEGDEVTKTVKSVRDTAGYNVDIVVLDDVSDDGYEYETNLKPYNVNFFKAETRMGSSLGKEFCVQQATTPYVFLLDAHSRIYTKDWLDKAIKLLESEEAKNTIYCCLCQYFTNDTDHMDPKHVKAYGGYFDYNIKSLFSVAWNTKNFAPDLESPFNIVAILGANYLVRKDYWDYLGGYKGLKLYGREEAFISIKSILCGGNVKCYPGIHTGHKTRPSSKQPYLCYAYEVVHNEMVTAYICCPEKFERLMKCWRSLYRTNESVYIMAKDEFYRDIDKLTELQKEFQKIKKVDYNYLDLRNADFQRKVGFNYNVLKDKIKGTYPKYIPEINIAEPTFPIG
;
A
#
# COMPACT_ATOMS: atom_id res chain seq x y z
N MET A 1 26.09 11.03 -14.22
CA MET A 1 25.32 11.15 -12.98
C MET A 1 24.76 9.75 -12.66
N GLY A 2 24.67 9.36 -11.39
CA GLY A 2 24.04 8.09 -11.03
C GLY A 2 22.52 8.14 -11.21
N ASN A 3 21.88 6.97 -11.14
CA ASN A 3 20.41 6.88 -11.18
C ASN A 3 19.79 7.59 -9.97
N LEU A 4 18.60 8.16 -10.13
CA LEU A 4 17.86 8.87 -9.08
C LEU A 4 16.73 8.03 -8.48
N LEU A 5 16.32 6.94 -9.14
CA LEU A 5 15.19 6.12 -8.75
C LEU A 5 15.53 4.63 -8.78
N THR A 6 15.11 3.91 -7.74
CA THR A 6 15.15 2.45 -7.67
C THR A 6 13.74 1.87 -7.75
N VAL A 7 13.52 0.92 -8.65
CA VAL A 7 12.31 0.09 -8.69
C VAL A 7 12.49 -1.11 -7.76
N CYS A 8 11.59 -1.28 -6.82
CA CYS A 8 11.61 -2.31 -5.77
C CYS A 8 10.55 -3.38 -6.05
N ILE A 9 10.97 -4.63 -6.28
CA ILE A 9 10.09 -5.74 -6.73
C ILE A 9 10.32 -6.98 -5.85
N PRO A 10 9.64 -7.13 -4.71
CA PRO A 10 9.62 -8.41 -3.99
C PRO A 10 8.64 -9.38 -4.65
N PHE A 11 8.95 -10.67 -4.64
CA PHE A 11 8.09 -11.69 -5.22
C PHE A 11 8.24 -13.06 -4.53
N LYS A 12 7.25 -13.94 -4.71
CA LYS A 12 7.29 -15.35 -4.40
C LYS A 12 6.50 -16.15 -5.44
N ASN A 13 7.14 -17.17 -6.05
CA ASN A 13 6.49 -18.11 -6.98
C ASN A 13 5.77 -17.43 -8.16
N GLU A 14 6.36 -16.38 -8.73
CA GLU A 14 5.76 -15.60 -9.82
C GLU A 14 6.05 -16.16 -11.22
N GLY A 15 6.94 -17.16 -11.31
CA GLY A 15 7.36 -17.72 -12.59
C GLY A 15 7.92 -16.64 -13.52
N ASP A 16 7.49 -16.61 -14.76
CA ASP A 16 7.95 -15.65 -15.76
C ASP A 16 7.35 -14.21 -15.59
N GLU A 17 6.36 -14.03 -14.70
CA GLU A 17 5.72 -12.73 -14.50
C GLU A 17 6.69 -11.68 -13.96
N VAL A 18 7.59 -12.04 -13.03
CA VAL A 18 8.57 -11.09 -12.54
C VAL A 18 9.54 -10.66 -13.66
N THR A 19 9.94 -11.58 -14.54
CA THR A 19 10.77 -11.27 -15.71
C THR A 19 10.06 -10.31 -16.66
N LYS A 20 8.77 -10.52 -16.92
CA LYS A 20 7.94 -9.61 -17.74
C LYS A 20 7.79 -8.22 -17.10
N THR A 21 7.64 -8.17 -15.78
CA THR A 21 7.60 -6.90 -15.04
C THR A 21 8.91 -6.14 -15.18
N VAL A 22 10.04 -6.79 -14.88
CA VAL A 22 11.37 -6.19 -15.03
C VAL A 22 11.64 -5.76 -16.47
N LYS A 23 11.27 -6.60 -17.44
CA LYS A 23 11.35 -6.26 -18.87
C LYS A 23 10.55 -4.98 -19.19
N SER A 24 9.32 -4.84 -18.69
CA SER A 24 8.51 -3.64 -18.95
C SER A 24 9.14 -2.37 -18.37
N VAL A 25 9.83 -2.46 -17.23
CA VAL A 25 10.63 -1.35 -16.68
C VAL A 25 11.80 -1.00 -17.61
N ARG A 26 12.55 -2.02 -18.07
CA ARG A 26 13.70 -1.80 -18.96
C ARG A 26 13.31 -1.26 -20.33
N ASP A 27 12.21 -1.76 -20.89
CA ASP A 27 11.71 -1.30 -22.19
C ASP A 27 11.28 0.18 -22.17
N THR A 28 10.91 0.73 -21.01
CA THR A 28 10.38 2.10 -20.86
C THR A 28 11.36 3.07 -20.20
N ALA A 29 12.31 2.62 -19.41
CA ALA A 29 13.29 3.47 -18.71
C ALA A 29 14.76 3.13 -19.07
N GLY A 30 15.00 2.04 -19.78
CA GLY A 30 16.36 1.57 -20.05
C GLY A 30 17.11 1.26 -18.76
N TYR A 31 18.36 1.68 -18.70
CA TYR A 31 19.24 1.52 -17.54
C TYR A 31 19.36 2.79 -16.68
N ASN A 32 18.46 3.77 -16.90
CA ASN A 32 18.42 5.02 -16.13
C ASN A 32 17.73 4.87 -14.77
N VAL A 33 17.37 3.65 -14.40
CA VAL A 33 16.84 3.28 -13.08
C VAL A 33 17.60 2.07 -12.54
N ASP A 34 17.75 2.01 -11.22
CA ASP A 34 18.16 0.79 -10.54
C ASP A 34 16.93 -0.10 -10.33
N ILE A 35 17.15 -1.41 -10.32
CA ILE A 35 16.11 -2.39 -10.01
C ILE A 35 16.61 -3.29 -8.91
N VAL A 36 15.90 -3.33 -7.80
CA VAL A 36 16.10 -4.28 -6.69
C VAL A 36 15.00 -5.31 -6.75
N VAL A 37 15.39 -6.58 -6.82
CA VAL A 37 14.45 -7.71 -6.86
C VAL A 37 14.75 -8.65 -5.71
N LEU A 38 13.71 -9.01 -4.95
CA LEU A 38 13.81 -9.95 -3.83
C LEU A 38 12.95 -11.19 -4.10
N ASP A 39 13.61 -12.34 -4.21
CA ASP A 39 12.97 -13.66 -4.16
C ASP A 39 12.67 -14.04 -2.69
N ASP A 40 11.40 -14.03 -2.31
CA ASP A 40 10.91 -14.36 -0.97
C ASP A 40 10.74 -15.89 -0.78
N VAL A 41 11.84 -16.63 -0.95
CA VAL A 41 11.87 -18.10 -0.79
C VAL A 41 10.93 -18.80 -1.77
N SER A 42 11.10 -18.56 -3.09
CA SER A 42 10.34 -19.27 -4.12
C SER A 42 10.74 -20.75 -4.19
N ASP A 43 9.76 -21.60 -4.46
CA ASP A 43 9.85 -23.06 -4.52
C ASP A 43 9.09 -23.65 -5.72
N ASP A 44 8.81 -22.84 -6.74
CA ASP A 44 8.11 -23.21 -7.99
C ASP A 44 9.03 -23.78 -9.08
N GLY A 45 10.34 -23.88 -8.80
CA GLY A 45 11.34 -24.43 -9.74
C GLY A 45 11.75 -23.49 -10.88
N TYR A 46 11.32 -22.23 -10.86
CA TYR A 46 11.72 -21.26 -11.88
C TYR A 46 13.11 -20.66 -11.56
N GLU A 47 13.97 -20.57 -12.59
CA GLU A 47 15.36 -20.10 -12.46
C GLU A 47 15.42 -18.54 -12.50
N TYR A 48 14.97 -17.90 -11.43
CA TYR A 48 14.80 -16.44 -11.35
C TYR A 48 16.08 -15.67 -11.60
N GLU A 49 17.18 -16.01 -10.91
CA GLU A 49 18.44 -15.29 -11.05
C GLU A 49 18.97 -15.37 -12.49
N THR A 50 18.92 -16.55 -13.10
CA THR A 50 19.33 -16.77 -14.50
C THR A 50 18.48 -15.94 -15.47
N ASN A 51 17.17 -15.96 -15.31
CA ASN A 51 16.24 -15.26 -16.20
C ASN A 51 16.27 -13.73 -16.02
N LEU A 52 16.64 -13.24 -14.86
CA LEU A 52 16.73 -11.80 -14.56
C LEU A 52 18.12 -11.20 -14.87
N LYS A 53 19.16 -12.02 -14.97
CA LYS A 53 20.53 -11.59 -15.27
C LYS A 53 20.67 -10.67 -16.49
N PRO A 54 19.98 -10.90 -17.63
CA PRO A 54 20.08 -10.02 -18.79
C PRO A 54 19.60 -8.58 -18.54
N TYR A 55 18.80 -8.36 -17.49
CA TYR A 55 18.22 -7.07 -17.18
C TYR A 55 19.02 -6.24 -16.18
N ASN A 56 20.20 -6.72 -15.76
CA ASN A 56 21.08 -6.00 -14.81
C ASN A 56 20.31 -5.51 -13.57
N VAL A 57 19.72 -6.43 -12.84
CA VAL A 57 19.02 -6.18 -11.58
C VAL A 57 19.90 -6.50 -10.38
N ASN A 58 19.71 -5.83 -9.26
CA ASN A 58 20.26 -6.22 -7.97
C ASN A 58 19.34 -7.30 -7.39
N PHE A 59 19.70 -8.58 -7.60
CA PHE A 59 18.93 -9.73 -7.18
C PHE A 59 19.33 -10.18 -5.78
N PHE A 60 18.31 -10.37 -4.93
CA PHE A 60 18.45 -10.90 -3.57
C PHE A 60 17.54 -12.11 -3.39
N LYS A 61 17.96 -13.05 -2.55
CA LYS A 61 17.15 -14.18 -2.12
C LYS A 61 17.04 -14.20 -0.61
N ALA A 62 15.81 -14.25 -0.09
CA ALA A 62 15.58 -14.33 1.34
C ALA A 62 15.92 -15.72 1.87
N GLU A 63 16.45 -15.80 3.09
CA GLU A 63 16.67 -17.06 3.80
C GLU A 63 15.38 -17.62 4.41
N THR A 64 14.49 -16.72 4.82
CA THR A 64 13.19 -17.05 5.40
C THR A 64 12.10 -16.16 4.80
N ARG A 65 10.87 -16.65 4.80
CA ARG A 65 9.73 -15.92 4.23
C ARG A 65 9.52 -14.58 4.94
N MET A 66 9.56 -13.51 4.17
CA MET A 66 9.35 -12.13 4.63
C MET A 66 7.92 -11.63 4.37
N GLY A 67 7.29 -12.13 3.29
CA GLY A 67 6.00 -11.68 2.82
C GLY A 67 6.06 -10.32 2.12
N SER A 68 4.89 -9.85 1.68
CA SER A 68 4.77 -8.64 0.86
C SER A 68 5.26 -7.38 1.59
N SER A 69 4.91 -7.20 2.87
CA SER A 69 5.27 -6.00 3.64
C SER A 69 6.77 -5.89 3.88
N LEU A 70 7.36 -6.90 4.51
CA LEU A 70 8.79 -6.89 4.84
C LEU A 70 9.67 -7.07 3.60
N GLY A 71 9.18 -7.75 2.56
CA GLY A 71 9.87 -7.82 1.28
C GLY A 71 9.99 -6.46 0.61
N LYS A 72 8.92 -5.67 0.62
CA LYS A 72 8.94 -4.26 0.15
C LYS A 72 9.88 -3.40 0.99
N GLU A 73 9.81 -3.53 2.33
CA GLU A 73 10.73 -2.84 3.24
C GLU A 73 12.19 -3.18 2.93
N PHE A 74 12.51 -4.47 2.78
CA PHE A 74 13.86 -4.93 2.44
C PHE A 74 14.35 -4.28 1.13
N CYS A 75 13.55 -4.32 0.07
CA CYS A 75 13.94 -3.72 -1.21
C CYS A 75 14.20 -2.22 -1.10
N VAL A 76 13.40 -1.49 -0.33
CA VAL A 76 13.64 -0.04 -0.08
C VAL A 76 14.94 0.19 0.68
N GLN A 77 15.27 -0.66 1.65
CA GLN A 77 16.53 -0.53 2.41
C GLN A 77 17.76 -0.87 1.54
N GLN A 78 17.63 -1.71 0.50
CA GLN A 78 18.69 -1.96 -0.47
C GLN A 78 18.83 -0.85 -1.54
N ALA A 79 17.83 0.04 -1.67
CA ALA A 79 17.90 1.15 -2.60
C ALA A 79 18.93 2.20 -2.15
N THR A 80 19.84 2.56 -3.07
CA THR A 80 20.87 3.60 -2.86
C THR A 80 20.49 4.97 -3.42
N THR A 81 19.35 5.02 -4.14
CA THR A 81 18.84 6.23 -4.78
C THR A 81 17.89 7.00 -3.85
N PRO A 82 17.71 8.32 -4.04
CA PRO A 82 16.83 9.12 -3.20
C PRO A 82 15.33 8.81 -3.39
N TYR A 83 14.95 8.17 -4.50
CA TYR A 83 13.57 7.87 -4.83
C TYR A 83 13.35 6.38 -5.02
N VAL A 84 12.18 5.89 -4.62
CA VAL A 84 11.80 4.49 -4.80
C VAL A 84 10.44 4.36 -5.46
N PHE A 85 10.32 3.37 -6.33
CA PHE A 85 9.08 2.93 -6.93
C PHE A 85 8.81 1.48 -6.52
N LEU A 86 7.86 1.27 -5.62
CA LEU A 86 7.46 -0.06 -5.22
C LEU A 86 6.44 -0.60 -6.24
N LEU A 87 6.75 -1.75 -6.81
CA LEU A 87 6.01 -2.35 -7.91
C LEU A 87 5.80 -3.84 -7.64
N ASP A 88 4.56 -4.31 -7.75
CA ASP A 88 4.29 -5.75 -7.63
C ASP A 88 4.87 -6.52 -8.81
N ALA A 89 5.32 -7.75 -8.56
CA ALA A 89 6.08 -8.58 -9.50
C ALA A 89 5.28 -9.06 -10.74
N HIS A 90 3.98 -8.80 -10.78
CA HIS A 90 3.08 -9.11 -11.89
C HIS A 90 2.41 -7.84 -12.45
N SER A 91 3.24 -6.80 -12.59
CA SER A 91 2.84 -5.48 -13.11
C SER A 91 3.43 -5.21 -14.49
N ARG A 92 2.88 -4.18 -15.17
CA ARG A 92 3.40 -3.64 -16.43
C ARG A 92 3.41 -2.12 -16.36
N ILE A 93 4.38 -1.48 -16.99
CA ILE A 93 4.42 -0.02 -17.15
C ILE A 93 4.03 0.31 -18.57
N TYR A 94 2.98 1.11 -18.74
CA TYR A 94 2.45 1.49 -20.05
C TYR A 94 2.89 2.89 -20.51
N THR A 95 3.20 3.79 -19.57
CA THR A 95 3.65 5.15 -19.88
C THR A 95 5.13 5.13 -20.25
N LYS A 96 5.49 5.58 -21.44
CA LYS A 96 6.89 5.54 -21.92
C LYS A 96 7.81 6.53 -21.21
N ASP A 97 7.30 7.70 -20.87
CA ASP A 97 8.02 8.79 -20.19
C ASP A 97 7.80 8.81 -18.67
N TRP A 98 7.42 7.66 -18.12
CA TRP A 98 7.07 7.54 -16.69
C TRP A 98 8.22 7.95 -15.77
N LEU A 99 9.47 7.66 -16.15
CA LEU A 99 10.63 7.97 -15.32
C LEU A 99 10.82 9.48 -15.16
N ASP A 100 10.75 10.23 -16.26
CA ASP A 100 10.87 11.69 -16.22
C ASP A 100 9.73 12.31 -15.40
N LYS A 101 8.51 11.80 -15.59
CA LYS A 101 7.34 12.21 -14.81
C LYS A 101 7.51 11.89 -13.32
N ALA A 102 8.01 10.71 -12.97
CA ALA A 102 8.24 10.29 -11.58
C ALA A 102 9.33 11.16 -10.91
N ILE A 103 10.45 11.39 -11.59
CA ILE A 103 11.54 12.23 -11.06
C ILE A 103 11.04 13.66 -10.83
N LYS A 104 10.43 14.28 -11.85
CA LYS A 104 9.85 15.63 -11.73
C LYS A 104 8.86 15.74 -10.57
N LEU A 105 8.02 14.71 -10.37
CA LEU A 105 7.06 14.66 -9.28
C LEU A 105 7.78 14.59 -7.91
N LEU A 106 8.77 13.70 -7.77
CA LEU A 106 9.48 13.45 -6.52
C LEU A 106 10.49 14.53 -6.13
N GLU A 107 10.92 15.37 -7.08
CA GLU A 107 11.72 16.56 -6.83
C GLU A 107 10.90 17.74 -6.29
N SER A 108 9.57 17.70 -6.40
CA SER A 108 8.70 18.77 -5.91
C SER A 108 8.74 18.89 -4.38
N GLU A 109 8.51 20.12 -3.88
CA GLU A 109 8.43 20.35 -2.42
C GLU A 109 7.33 19.51 -1.75
N GLU A 110 6.20 19.31 -2.44
CA GLU A 110 5.10 18.48 -1.96
C GLU A 110 5.50 17.02 -1.74
N ALA A 111 6.41 16.49 -2.55
CA ALA A 111 6.86 15.10 -2.44
C ALA A 111 7.65 14.81 -1.17
N LYS A 112 8.14 15.82 -0.47
CA LYS A 112 8.86 15.66 0.81
C LYS A 112 8.01 15.01 1.90
N ASN A 113 6.68 15.07 1.76
CA ASN A 113 5.74 14.48 2.72
C ASN A 113 4.54 13.80 2.02
N THR A 114 4.72 13.28 0.82
CA THR A 114 3.64 12.66 0.04
C THR A 114 4.05 11.29 -0.49
N ILE A 115 3.12 10.33 -0.42
CA ILE A 115 3.21 9.05 -1.13
C ILE A 115 2.26 9.10 -2.32
N TYR A 116 2.74 8.69 -3.49
CA TYR A 116 1.96 8.71 -4.73
C TYR A 116 1.74 7.29 -5.25
N CYS A 117 0.50 6.85 -5.47
CA CYS A 117 0.27 5.69 -6.33
C CYS A 117 -0.01 6.14 -7.77
N CYS A 118 0.22 5.24 -8.72
CA CYS A 118 -0.05 5.48 -10.12
C CYS A 118 -1.46 5.03 -10.51
N LEU A 119 -1.95 5.45 -11.68
CA LEU A 119 -3.13 4.84 -12.28
C LEU A 119 -2.85 3.36 -12.55
N CYS A 120 -3.72 2.49 -12.08
CA CYS A 120 -3.58 1.05 -12.23
C CYS A 120 -4.71 0.46 -13.07
N GLN A 121 -4.37 -0.26 -14.15
CA GLN A 121 -5.31 -1.03 -14.93
C GLN A 121 -5.25 -2.50 -14.56
N TYR A 122 -6.40 -3.12 -14.35
CA TYR A 122 -6.46 -4.57 -14.18
C TYR A 122 -6.34 -5.29 -15.53
N PHE A 123 -5.61 -6.40 -15.56
CA PHE A 123 -5.60 -7.31 -16.70
C PHE A 123 -5.53 -8.77 -16.22
N THR A 124 -6.01 -9.69 -17.06
CA THR A 124 -5.96 -11.15 -16.82
C THR A 124 -5.05 -11.85 -17.82
N ASN A 125 -5.07 -11.40 -19.07
CA ASN A 125 -4.20 -11.89 -20.14
C ASN A 125 -3.13 -10.83 -20.41
N ASP A 126 -1.93 -11.27 -20.78
CA ASP A 126 -0.84 -10.37 -21.09
C ASP A 126 -1.24 -9.36 -22.17
N THR A 127 -1.18 -8.10 -21.79
CA THR A 127 -1.35 -6.97 -22.70
C THR A 127 -0.17 -6.04 -22.49
N ASP A 128 0.56 -5.77 -23.56
CA ASP A 128 1.69 -4.85 -23.56
C ASP A 128 1.25 -3.38 -23.62
N HIS A 129 -0.06 -3.14 -23.59
CA HIS A 129 -0.64 -1.79 -23.69
C HIS A 129 -1.92 -1.68 -22.87
N MET A 130 -2.26 -0.43 -22.58
CA MET A 130 -3.52 -0.11 -21.90
C MET A 130 -4.73 -0.44 -22.81
N ASP A 131 -5.65 -1.28 -22.30
CA ASP A 131 -6.93 -1.53 -22.94
C ASP A 131 -8.01 -0.61 -22.32
N PRO A 132 -8.68 0.24 -23.10
CA PRO A 132 -9.75 1.10 -22.61
C PRO A 132 -10.90 0.36 -21.93
N LYS A 133 -11.12 -0.92 -22.28
CA LYS A 133 -12.19 -1.75 -21.74
C LYS A 133 -11.91 -2.32 -20.35
N HIS A 134 -10.64 -2.35 -19.93
CA HIS A 134 -10.28 -2.86 -18.62
C HIS A 134 -10.58 -1.88 -17.50
N VAL A 135 -10.94 -2.42 -16.35
CA VAL A 135 -11.17 -1.64 -15.12
C VAL A 135 -9.88 -0.95 -14.69
N LYS A 136 -9.99 0.33 -14.38
CA LYS A 136 -8.89 1.18 -13.88
C LYS A 136 -9.17 1.58 -12.44
N ALA A 137 -8.12 1.68 -11.65
CA ALA A 137 -8.18 2.16 -10.29
C ALA A 137 -7.35 3.45 -10.13
N TYR A 138 -7.93 4.41 -9.42
CA TYR A 138 -7.43 5.75 -9.19
C TYR A 138 -7.19 5.99 -7.69
N GLY A 139 -6.34 5.15 -7.08
CA GLY A 139 -6.12 5.14 -5.65
C GLY A 139 -7.22 4.43 -4.88
N GLY A 140 -7.20 4.56 -3.56
CA GLY A 140 -8.09 3.83 -2.67
C GLY A 140 -8.65 4.70 -1.54
N TYR A 141 -9.58 4.09 -0.81
CA TYR A 141 -10.18 4.64 0.40
C TYR A 141 -10.44 3.51 1.40
N PHE A 142 -10.57 3.84 2.69
CA PHE A 142 -10.91 2.85 3.70
C PHE A 142 -12.37 2.46 3.60
N ASP A 143 -12.58 1.18 3.34
CA ASP A 143 -13.90 0.56 3.41
C ASP A 143 -14.06 -0.05 4.81
N TYR A 144 -14.71 0.68 5.71
CA TYR A 144 -15.03 0.20 7.07
C TYR A 144 -16.13 -0.85 7.02
N ASN A 145 -15.88 -1.93 6.30
CA ASN A 145 -16.85 -3.01 6.28
C ASN A 145 -16.71 -3.88 7.54
N ILE A 146 -17.79 -4.61 7.85
CA ILE A 146 -17.96 -5.41 9.08
C ILE A 146 -16.86 -6.47 9.25
N LYS A 147 -16.18 -6.87 8.19
CA LYS A 147 -15.21 -7.98 8.21
C LYS A 147 -13.76 -7.54 8.37
N SER A 148 -13.48 -6.25 8.26
CA SER A 148 -12.12 -5.72 8.31
C SER A 148 -12.13 -4.24 8.65
N LEU A 149 -11.30 -3.84 9.62
CA LEU A 149 -11.28 -2.46 10.12
C LEU A 149 -10.38 -1.54 9.32
N PHE A 150 -9.40 -2.09 8.59
CA PHE A 150 -8.45 -1.34 7.78
C PHE A 150 -8.40 -1.86 6.33
N SER A 151 -9.55 -2.30 5.80
CA SER A 151 -9.65 -2.69 4.40
C SER A 151 -9.56 -1.47 3.50
N VAL A 152 -8.78 -1.58 2.44
CA VAL A 152 -8.71 -0.58 1.38
C VAL A 152 -9.55 -1.05 0.21
N ALA A 153 -10.54 -0.25 -0.17
CA ALA A 153 -11.28 -0.41 -1.41
C ALA A 153 -10.63 0.44 -2.49
N TRP A 154 -10.42 -0.14 -3.67
CA TRP A 154 -9.83 0.57 -4.79
C TRP A 154 -10.89 1.41 -5.49
N ASN A 155 -10.57 2.69 -5.72
CA ASN A 155 -11.47 3.59 -6.44
C ASN A 155 -11.44 3.28 -7.95
N THR A 156 -12.46 2.60 -8.43
CA THR A 156 -12.62 2.26 -9.85
C THR A 156 -13.51 3.27 -10.61
N LYS A 157 -14.02 4.28 -9.92
CA LYS A 157 -14.77 5.35 -10.54
C LYS A 157 -13.79 6.43 -11.00
N ASN A 158 -13.94 6.88 -12.24
CA ASN A 158 -13.11 7.96 -12.77
C ASN A 158 -13.43 9.26 -12.02
N PHE A 159 -12.58 9.61 -11.09
CA PHE A 159 -12.65 10.85 -10.31
C PHE A 159 -11.36 11.66 -10.48
N ALA A 160 -10.59 11.41 -11.51
CA ALA A 160 -9.44 12.25 -11.79
C ALA A 160 -9.95 13.57 -12.39
N PRO A 161 -9.81 14.70 -11.68
CA PRO A 161 -10.18 16.01 -12.24
C PRO A 161 -9.31 16.37 -13.44
N ASP A 162 -8.10 15.80 -13.47
CA ASP A 162 -7.10 15.96 -14.52
C ASP A 162 -6.23 14.67 -14.54
N LEU A 163 -5.95 14.15 -15.73
CA LEU A 163 -5.13 12.95 -15.90
C LEU A 163 -3.62 13.23 -15.79
N GLU A 164 -3.20 14.49 -15.81
CA GLU A 164 -1.79 14.88 -15.75
C GLU A 164 -1.37 15.43 -14.38
N SER A 165 -2.32 15.66 -13.46
CA SER A 165 -2.02 16.21 -12.14
C SER A 165 -2.33 15.23 -11.01
N PRO A 166 -1.49 15.16 -9.96
CA PRO A 166 -1.77 14.36 -8.78
C PRO A 166 -2.98 14.91 -8.01
N PHE A 167 -3.84 14.02 -7.51
CA PHE A 167 -4.98 14.41 -6.68
C PHE A 167 -5.03 13.61 -5.37
N ASN A 168 -5.61 14.20 -4.33
CA ASN A 168 -5.70 13.60 -3.01
C ASN A 168 -6.59 12.35 -3.00
N ILE A 169 -6.09 11.31 -2.38
CA ILE A 169 -6.78 10.07 -2.04
C ILE A 169 -6.59 9.79 -0.54
N VAL A 170 -7.08 8.65 -0.07
CA VAL A 170 -6.95 8.28 1.35
C VAL A 170 -6.04 7.07 1.56
N ALA A 171 -5.99 6.19 0.58
CA ALA A 171 -5.10 5.03 0.60
C ALA A 171 -4.45 4.82 -0.77
N ILE A 172 -3.19 4.39 -0.77
CA ILE A 172 -2.49 4.00 -2.00
C ILE A 172 -3.06 2.69 -2.55
N LEU A 173 -2.71 2.42 -3.81
CA LEU A 173 -2.79 1.08 -4.40
C LEU A 173 -1.50 0.34 -4.08
N GLY A 174 -1.57 -0.86 -3.50
CA GLY A 174 -0.40 -1.63 -3.10
C GLY A 174 0.46 -2.12 -4.25
N ALA A 175 -0.10 -2.15 -5.45
CA ALA A 175 0.58 -2.66 -6.64
C ALA A 175 1.67 -1.73 -7.22
N ASN A 176 1.54 -0.41 -6.98
CA ASN A 176 2.41 0.59 -7.61
C ASN A 176 2.40 1.91 -6.84
N TYR A 177 3.49 2.31 -6.25
CA TYR A 177 3.56 3.62 -5.59
C TYR A 177 4.99 4.15 -5.49
N LEU A 178 5.10 5.46 -5.59
CA LEU A 178 6.31 6.26 -5.60
C LEU A 178 6.45 7.03 -4.29
N VAL A 179 7.64 7.08 -3.76
CA VAL A 179 7.93 7.84 -2.54
C VAL A 179 9.41 8.24 -2.50
N ARG A 180 9.71 9.32 -1.82
CA ARG A 180 11.07 9.67 -1.43
C ARG A 180 11.55 8.71 -0.35
N LYS A 181 12.80 8.22 -0.45
CA LYS A 181 13.36 7.29 0.52
C LYS A 181 13.47 7.93 1.93
N ASP A 182 13.86 9.19 2.00
CA ASP A 182 13.93 9.93 3.25
C ASP A 182 12.56 10.04 3.96
N TYR A 183 11.47 10.23 3.20
CA TYR A 183 10.12 10.24 3.75
C TYR A 183 9.64 8.84 4.16
N TRP A 184 9.99 7.80 3.40
CA TRP A 184 9.74 6.41 3.79
C TRP A 184 10.40 6.07 5.12
N ASP A 185 11.68 6.41 5.26
CA ASP A 185 12.45 6.18 6.48
C ASP A 185 11.91 6.99 7.67
N TYR A 186 11.49 8.25 7.43
CA TYR A 186 10.82 9.09 8.43
C TYR A 186 9.53 8.46 8.96
N LEU A 187 8.72 7.86 8.10
CA LEU A 187 7.50 7.15 8.49
C LEU A 187 7.81 5.80 9.19
N GLY A 188 9.04 5.28 9.10
CA GLY A 188 9.43 3.97 9.58
C GLY A 188 8.92 2.82 8.73
N GLY A 189 8.54 3.07 7.48
CA GLY A 189 8.15 2.08 6.48
C GLY A 189 7.14 1.05 6.99
N TYR A 190 7.37 -0.22 6.65
CA TYR A 190 6.51 -1.35 7.03
C TYR A 190 6.97 -2.07 8.31
N LYS A 191 7.88 -1.49 9.08
CA LYS A 191 8.35 -2.09 10.34
C LYS A 191 7.18 -2.41 11.27
N GLY A 192 7.15 -3.64 11.76
CA GLY A 192 6.09 -4.17 12.62
C GLY A 192 5.08 -5.05 11.91
N LEU A 193 4.84 -4.86 10.61
CA LEU A 193 3.98 -5.76 9.85
C LEU A 193 4.67 -7.12 9.64
N LYS A 194 3.88 -8.14 9.36
CA LYS A 194 4.34 -9.49 9.02
C LYS A 194 3.64 -10.00 7.76
N LEU A 195 4.36 -10.78 7.00
CA LEU A 195 3.87 -11.58 5.88
C LEU A 195 2.94 -10.80 4.92
N TYR A 196 1.63 -10.92 5.04
CA TYR A 196 0.69 -10.43 4.05
C TYR A 196 -0.45 -9.60 4.64
N GLY A 197 -0.78 -8.51 3.94
CA GLY A 197 -2.01 -7.75 4.11
C GLY A 197 -1.88 -6.47 4.93
N ARG A 198 -2.66 -5.47 4.53
CA ARG A 198 -2.78 -4.13 5.16
C ARG A 198 -1.61 -3.18 4.96
N GLU A 199 -0.70 -3.50 4.06
CA GLU A 199 0.43 -2.64 3.72
C GLU A 199 -0.04 -1.25 3.27
N GLU A 200 -1.01 -1.21 2.36
CA GLU A 200 -1.58 0.03 1.82
C GLU A 200 -2.21 0.88 2.92
N ALA A 201 -2.96 0.22 3.81
CA ALA A 201 -3.59 0.89 4.94
C ALA A 201 -2.55 1.45 5.89
N PHE A 202 -1.57 0.65 6.29
CA PHE A 202 -0.57 1.01 7.29
C PHE A 202 0.23 2.24 6.89
N ILE A 203 0.82 2.23 5.68
CA ILE A 203 1.66 3.34 5.24
C ILE A 203 0.84 4.60 4.91
N SER A 204 -0.38 4.44 4.39
CA SER A 204 -1.27 5.56 4.11
C SER A 204 -1.73 6.24 5.40
N ILE A 205 -2.10 5.46 6.42
CA ILE A 205 -2.46 5.96 7.76
C ILE A 205 -1.28 6.71 8.37
N LYS A 206 -0.07 6.13 8.36
CA LYS A 206 1.14 6.79 8.86
C LYS A 206 1.37 8.13 8.19
N SER A 207 1.34 8.18 6.84
CA SER A 207 1.53 9.42 6.10
C SER A 207 0.52 10.49 6.51
N ILE A 208 -0.78 10.16 6.53
CA ILE A 208 -1.83 11.11 6.89
C ILE A 208 -1.69 11.59 8.35
N LEU A 209 -1.46 10.67 9.28
CA LEU A 209 -1.35 11.02 10.71
C LEU A 209 -0.09 11.84 11.03
N CYS A 210 0.95 11.76 10.20
CA CYS A 210 2.12 12.64 10.28
C CYS A 210 1.92 14.00 9.62
N GLY A 211 0.70 14.34 9.17
CA GLY A 211 0.38 15.59 8.46
C GLY A 211 0.84 15.60 7.01
N GLY A 212 1.16 14.44 6.45
CA GLY A 212 1.51 14.29 5.05
C GLY A 212 0.31 13.95 4.18
N ASN A 213 0.59 13.60 2.92
CA ASN A 213 -0.44 13.34 1.92
C ASN A 213 -0.29 11.95 1.30
N VAL A 214 -1.43 11.48 0.78
CA VAL A 214 -1.50 10.31 -0.09
C VAL A 214 -2.23 10.76 -1.36
N LYS A 215 -1.60 10.55 -2.52
CA LYS A 215 -2.13 11.03 -3.81
C LYS A 215 -2.11 9.93 -4.87
N CYS A 216 -3.02 10.01 -5.81
CA CYS A 216 -2.92 9.28 -7.07
C CYS A 216 -2.38 10.20 -8.15
N TYR A 217 -1.36 9.72 -8.89
CA TYR A 217 -0.85 10.41 -10.06
C TYR A 217 -1.25 9.64 -11.33
N PRO A 218 -2.32 10.07 -12.01
CA PRO A 218 -2.81 9.36 -13.20
C PRO A 218 -1.93 9.53 -14.43
N GLY A 219 -0.98 10.47 -14.44
CA GLY A 219 -0.03 10.66 -15.55
C GLY A 219 0.94 9.49 -15.76
N ILE A 220 1.04 8.56 -14.79
CA ILE A 220 1.77 7.30 -14.93
C ILE A 220 0.76 6.16 -14.90
N HIS A 221 0.71 5.39 -15.99
CA HIS A 221 -0.20 4.26 -16.16
C HIS A 221 0.57 2.95 -15.97
N THR A 222 0.04 2.10 -15.09
CA THR A 222 0.55 0.75 -14.86
C THR A 222 -0.55 -0.28 -15.08
N GLY A 223 -0.16 -1.51 -15.34
CA GLY A 223 -1.04 -2.68 -15.31
C GLY A 223 -0.74 -3.56 -14.11
N HIS A 224 -1.76 -4.22 -13.58
CA HIS A 224 -1.63 -5.20 -12.52
C HIS A 224 -2.42 -6.46 -12.89
N LYS A 225 -1.73 -7.60 -12.91
CA LYS A 225 -2.34 -8.88 -13.28
C LYS A 225 -3.23 -9.38 -12.14
N THR A 226 -4.52 -9.48 -12.41
CA THR A 226 -5.49 -10.01 -11.45
C THR A 226 -5.55 -11.53 -11.53
N ARG A 227 -5.54 -12.17 -10.36
CA ARG A 227 -5.66 -13.62 -10.21
C ARG A 227 -6.83 -13.94 -9.28
N PRO A 228 -7.63 -15.00 -9.57
CA PRO A 228 -8.54 -15.54 -8.56
C PRO A 228 -7.77 -15.96 -7.31
N SER A 229 -8.40 -15.85 -6.15
CA SER A 229 -7.76 -16.23 -4.86
C SER A 229 -7.28 -17.69 -4.86
N SER A 230 -7.95 -18.58 -5.59
CA SER A 230 -7.56 -19.98 -5.77
C SER A 230 -6.29 -20.19 -6.62
N LYS A 231 -5.80 -19.15 -7.29
CA LYS A 231 -4.60 -19.16 -8.14
C LYS A 231 -3.48 -18.28 -7.57
N GLN A 232 -3.55 -17.94 -6.28
CA GLN A 232 -2.45 -17.28 -5.61
C GLN A 232 -1.25 -18.23 -5.53
N PRO A 233 -0.04 -17.78 -5.91
CA PRO A 233 1.15 -18.64 -5.98
C PRO A 233 1.73 -18.97 -4.60
N TYR A 234 1.16 -18.44 -3.53
CA TYR A 234 1.57 -18.66 -2.15
C TYR A 234 0.36 -18.59 -1.20
N LEU A 235 0.51 -19.18 -0.02
CA LEU A 235 -0.53 -19.17 1.01
C LEU A 235 -0.54 -17.83 1.74
N CYS A 236 -1.73 -17.27 1.91
CA CYS A 236 -2.03 -16.13 2.76
C CYS A 236 -3.04 -16.55 3.82
N TYR A 237 -2.74 -16.33 5.08
CA TYR A 237 -3.61 -16.74 6.16
C TYR A 237 -4.39 -15.55 6.74
N ALA A 238 -5.64 -15.78 7.10
CA ALA A 238 -6.48 -14.72 7.66
C ALA A 238 -5.90 -14.11 8.95
N TYR A 239 -5.19 -14.91 9.76
CA TYR A 239 -4.57 -14.41 10.99
C TYR A 239 -3.44 -13.40 10.71
N GLU A 240 -2.73 -13.51 9.57
CA GLU A 240 -1.70 -12.53 9.17
C GLU A 240 -2.32 -11.14 8.96
N VAL A 241 -3.45 -11.11 8.26
CA VAL A 241 -4.21 -9.88 8.02
C VAL A 241 -4.70 -9.25 9.33
N VAL A 242 -5.26 -10.07 10.23
CA VAL A 242 -5.74 -9.61 11.54
C VAL A 242 -4.59 -9.13 12.42
N HIS A 243 -3.45 -9.84 12.42
CA HIS A 243 -2.23 -9.39 13.09
C HIS A 243 -1.81 -7.99 12.60
N ASN A 244 -1.74 -7.78 11.29
CA ASN A 244 -1.33 -6.52 10.71
C ASN A 244 -2.34 -5.39 10.99
N GLU A 245 -3.64 -5.71 11.11
CA GLU A 245 -4.65 -4.77 11.61
C GLU A 245 -4.40 -4.38 13.07
N MET A 246 -4.07 -5.36 13.95
CA MET A 246 -3.73 -5.10 15.35
C MET A 246 -2.48 -4.21 15.45
N VAL A 247 -1.44 -4.51 14.68
CA VAL A 247 -0.22 -3.69 14.62
C VAL A 247 -0.53 -2.27 14.16
N THR A 248 -1.34 -2.13 13.10
CA THR A 248 -1.76 -0.81 12.59
C THR A 248 -2.48 0.00 13.65
N ALA A 249 -3.44 -0.62 14.34
CA ALA A 249 -4.17 0.04 15.42
C ALA A 249 -3.26 0.43 16.59
N TYR A 250 -2.40 -0.48 17.01
CA TYR A 250 -1.51 -0.27 18.16
C TYR A 250 -0.50 0.85 17.91
N ILE A 251 0.13 0.85 16.75
CA ILE A 251 1.14 1.84 16.40
C ILE A 251 0.50 3.20 16.08
N CYS A 252 -0.53 3.21 15.24
CA CYS A 252 -1.06 4.45 14.67
C CYS A 252 -2.15 5.12 15.50
N CYS A 253 -2.98 4.34 16.21
CA CYS A 253 -4.15 4.83 16.95
C CYS A 253 -4.32 4.11 18.30
N PRO A 254 -3.33 4.21 19.20
CA PRO A 254 -3.34 3.51 20.48
C PRO A 254 -4.56 3.85 21.34
N GLU A 255 -5.10 5.05 21.19
CA GLU A 255 -6.30 5.50 21.88
C GLU A 255 -7.57 4.71 21.52
N LYS A 256 -7.53 3.98 20.41
CA LYS A 256 -8.64 3.12 19.94
C LYS A 256 -8.36 1.63 20.11
N PHE A 257 -7.13 1.25 20.45
CA PHE A 257 -6.66 -0.13 20.39
C PHE A 257 -7.52 -1.11 21.19
N GLU A 258 -7.80 -0.82 22.46
CA GLU A 258 -8.62 -1.67 23.31
C GLU A 258 -10.04 -1.89 22.76
N ARG A 259 -10.63 -0.85 22.20
CA ARG A 259 -11.94 -0.94 21.56
C ARG A 259 -11.89 -1.83 20.30
N LEU A 260 -10.86 -1.68 19.49
CA LEU A 260 -10.65 -2.45 18.27
C LEU A 260 -10.39 -3.94 18.59
N MET A 261 -9.64 -4.24 19.65
CA MET A 261 -9.45 -5.62 20.13
C MET A 261 -10.78 -6.31 20.47
N LYS A 262 -11.69 -5.60 21.12
CA LYS A 262 -13.05 -6.12 21.39
C LYS A 262 -13.85 -6.35 20.10
N CYS A 263 -13.72 -5.47 19.11
CA CYS A 263 -14.35 -5.65 17.80
C CYS A 263 -13.82 -6.88 17.08
N TRP A 264 -12.51 -7.08 16.98
CA TRP A 264 -11.93 -8.27 16.33
C TRP A 264 -12.36 -9.56 17.03
N ARG A 265 -12.34 -9.61 18.35
CA ARG A 265 -12.86 -10.78 19.10
C ARG A 265 -14.31 -11.10 18.75
N SER A 266 -15.16 -10.09 18.59
CA SER A 266 -16.55 -10.26 18.18
C SER A 266 -16.69 -10.69 16.72
N LEU A 267 -15.92 -10.10 15.82
CA LEU A 267 -15.94 -10.41 14.39
C LEU A 267 -15.53 -11.85 14.10
N TYR A 268 -14.52 -12.34 14.81
CA TYR A 268 -13.97 -13.69 14.64
C TYR A 268 -14.55 -14.72 15.61
N ARG A 269 -15.71 -14.44 16.23
CA ARG A 269 -16.36 -15.37 17.16
C ARG A 269 -16.64 -16.77 16.58
N THR A 270 -16.91 -16.85 15.26
CA THR A 270 -17.16 -18.11 14.56
C THR A 270 -15.88 -18.77 14.02
N ASN A 271 -14.77 -18.07 14.06
CA ASN A 271 -13.43 -18.55 13.68
C ASN A 271 -12.40 -18.04 14.70
N GLU A 272 -12.57 -18.45 15.94
CA GLU A 272 -11.79 -17.94 17.07
C GLU A 272 -10.28 -18.23 16.93
N SER A 273 -9.92 -19.32 16.25
CA SER A 273 -8.52 -19.67 16.00
C SER A 273 -7.76 -18.56 15.26
N VAL A 274 -8.39 -17.91 14.28
CA VAL A 274 -7.77 -16.77 13.54
C VAL A 274 -7.44 -15.63 14.50
N TYR A 275 -8.38 -15.26 15.37
CA TYR A 275 -8.16 -14.19 16.35
C TYR A 275 -7.08 -14.55 17.37
N ILE A 276 -7.11 -15.79 17.90
CA ILE A 276 -6.13 -16.27 18.88
C ILE A 276 -4.73 -16.25 18.27
N MET A 277 -4.54 -16.84 17.09
CA MET A 277 -3.24 -16.87 16.40
C MET A 277 -2.71 -15.45 16.15
N ALA A 278 -3.55 -14.55 15.63
CA ALA A 278 -3.17 -13.17 15.39
C ALA A 278 -2.75 -12.45 16.68
N LYS A 279 -3.51 -12.64 17.75
CA LYS A 279 -3.25 -12.07 19.06
C LYS A 279 -1.95 -12.61 19.67
N ASP A 280 -1.72 -13.90 19.59
CA ASP A 280 -0.51 -14.53 20.14
C ASP A 280 0.75 -14.05 19.39
N GLU A 281 0.67 -13.94 18.05
CA GLU A 281 1.73 -13.34 17.25
C GLU A 281 1.99 -11.87 17.62
N PHE A 282 0.93 -11.09 17.82
CA PHE A 282 1.01 -9.69 18.22
C PHE A 282 1.71 -9.54 19.59
N TYR A 283 1.29 -10.31 20.60
CA TYR A 283 1.89 -10.22 21.95
C TYR A 283 3.30 -10.81 22.02
N ARG A 284 3.67 -11.72 21.14
CA ARG A 284 5.05 -12.21 21.04
C ARG A 284 6.03 -11.08 20.71
N ASP A 285 5.61 -10.10 19.92
CA ASP A 285 6.44 -8.99 19.49
C ASP A 285 6.15 -7.67 20.24
N ILE A 286 5.40 -7.72 21.35
CA ILE A 286 4.83 -6.53 21.98
C ILE A 286 5.91 -5.49 22.38
N ASP A 287 7.07 -5.92 22.85
CA ASP A 287 8.14 -5.00 23.24
C ASP A 287 8.66 -4.21 22.03
N LYS A 288 8.93 -4.90 20.91
CA LYS A 288 9.33 -4.27 19.65
C LYS A 288 8.25 -3.33 19.13
N LEU A 289 6.99 -3.77 19.17
CA LEU A 289 5.85 -2.97 18.71
C LEU A 289 5.65 -1.73 19.59
N THR A 290 5.94 -1.83 20.89
CA THR A 290 5.88 -0.69 21.82
C THR A 290 6.93 0.36 21.47
N GLU A 291 8.15 -0.04 21.13
CA GLU A 291 9.16 0.91 20.68
C GLU A 291 8.77 1.59 19.37
N LEU A 292 8.28 0.83 18.38
CA LEU A 292 7.79 1.40 17.12
C LEU A 292 6.59 2.35 17.34
N GLN A 293 5.71 2.03 18.27
CA GLN A 293 4.62 2.93 18.67
C GLN A 293 5.16 4.23 19.24
N LYS A 294 6.08 4.17 20.22
CA LYS A 294 6.70 5.35 20.83
C LYS A 294 7.38 6.24 19.78
N GLU A 295 8.13 5.63 18.85
CA GLU A 295 8.76 6.35 17.75
C GLU A 295 7.72 7.05 16.87
N PHE A 296 6.68 6.33 16.47
CA PHE A 296 5.64 6.89 15.61
C PHE A 296 4.85 8.00 16.31
N GLN A 297 4.53 7.86 17.61
CA GLN A 297 3.80 8.90 18.35
C GLN A 297 4.60 10.22 18.48
N LYS A 298 5.93 10.21 18.36
CA LYS A 298 6.75 11.44 18.34
C LYS A 298 6.57 12.25 17.07
N ILE A 299 6.26 11.60 15.94
CA ILE A 299 6.11 12.23 14.63
C ILE A 299 4.65 12.42 14.20
N LYS A 300 3.71 11.81 14.91
CA LYS A 300 2.27 11.95 14.69
C LYS A 300 1.83 13.39 14.98
N LYS A 301 1.13 14.02 14.03
CA LYS A 301 0.69 15.41 14.09
C LYS A 301 -0.82 15.58 14.23
N VAL A 302 -1.59 14.62 13.74
CA VAL A 302 -3.06 14.66 13.77
C VAL A 302 -3.61 13.34 14.32
N ASP A 303 -4.82 13.39 14.85
CA ASP A 303 -5.49 12.23 15.42
C ASP A 303 -6.22 11.38 14.35
N TYR A 304 -6.75 10.25 14.79
CA TYR A 304 -7.47 9.35 13.89
C TYR A 304 -8.79 9.95 13.37
N ASN A 305 -9.40 10.89 14.09
CA ASN A 305 -10.64 11.54 13.63
C ASN A 305 -10.41 12.34 12.36
N TYR A 306 -9.22 12.94 12.21
CA TYR A 306 -8.83 13.61 10.97
C TYR A 306 -8.80 12.64 9.77
N LEU A 307 -8.27 11.42 9.97
CA LEU A 307 -8.29 10.38 8.95
C LEU A 307 -9.73 9.98 8.58
N ASP A 308 -10.60 9.80 9.57
CA ASP A 308 -12.02 9.46 9.34
C ASP A 308 -12.74 10.55 8.54
N LEU A 309 -12.53 11.82 8.87
CA LEU A 309 -13.09 12.95 8.14
C LEU A 309 -12.60 12.98 6.68
N ARG A 310 -11.30 12.79 6.48
CA ARG A 310 -10.69 12.77 5.16
C ARG A 310 -11.21 11.61 4.31
N ASN A 311 -11.39 10.43 4.90
CA ASN A 311 -11.96 9.26 4.26
C ASN A 311 -13.43 9.48 3.87
N ALA A 312 -14.24 10.03 4.76
CA ALA A 312 -15.64 10.34 4.50
C ALA A 312 -15.80 11.37 3.38
N ASP A 313 -14.94 12.39 3.33
CA ASP A 313 -14.93 13.39 2.25
C ASP A 313 -14.60 12.75 0.90
N PHE A 314 -13.56 11.93 0.85
CA PHE A 314 -13.18 11.23 -0.37
C PHE A 314 -14.28 10.28 -0.85
N GLN A 315 -14.87 9.49 0.04
CA GLN A 315 -15.98 8.60 -0.29
C GLN A 315 -17.17 9.36 -0.91
N ARG A 316 -17.51 10.54 -0.39
CA ARG A 316 -18.55 11.39 -0.98
C ARG A 316 -18.19 11.85 -2.39
N LYS A 317 -16.95 12.28 -2.61
CA LYS A 317 -16.45 12.72 -3.92
C LYS A 317 -16.51 11.62 -4.98
N VAL A 318 -16.23 10.37 -4.62
CA VAL A 318 -16.33 9.23 -5.53
C VAL A 318 -17.75 8.65 -5.63
N GLY A 319 -18.74 9.32 -5.07
CA GLY A 319 -20.16 8.94 -5.14
C GLY A 319 -20.50 7.68 -4.34
N PHE A 320 -19.73 7.41 -3.27
CA PHE A 320 -20.10 6.38 -2.31
C PHE A 320 -21.25 6.89 -1.44
N ASN A 321 -22.39 6.17 -1.45
CA ASN A 321 -23.54 6.59 -0.65
C ASN A 321 -23.39 6.10 0.80
N TYR A 322 -22.89 6.98 1.66
CA TYR A 322 -22.69 6.71 3.09
C TYR A 322 -23.99 6.26 3.82
N ASN A 323 -25.17 6.70 3.31
CA ASN A 323 -26.45 6.30 3.87
C ASN A 323 -26.77 4.82 3.68
N VAL A 324 -26.27 4.17 2.61
CA VAL A 324 -26.45 2.73 2.39
C VAL A 324 -25.65 1.92 3.42
N LEU A 325 -24.47 2.40 3.82
CA LEU A 325 -23.70 1.80 4.91
C LEU A 325 -24.37 2.02 6.27
N LYS A 326 -24.91 3.22 6.53
CA LYS A 326 -25.62 3.54 7.75
C LYS A 326 -26.81 2.59 7.99
N ASP A 327 -27.51 2.23 6.94
CA ASP A 327 -28.64 1.30 7.00
C ASP A 327 -28.23 -0.18 7.12
N LYS A 328 -27.11 -0.56 6.53
CA LYS A 328 -26.54 -1.92 6.71
C LYS A 328 -25.86 -2.12 8.07
N ILE A 329 -25.34 -1.07 8.69
CA ILE A 329 -24.62 -1.09 9.96
C ILE A 329 -25.57 -0.93 11.18
N LYS A 330 -26.81 -0.51 10.98
CA LYS A 330 -27.80 -0.29 12.07
C LYS A 330 -28.03 -1.48 13.02
N GLY A 331 -27.55 -2.69 12.66
CA GLY A 331 -27.73 -3.90 13.48
C GLY A 331 -26.52 -4.31 14.34
N THR A 332 -25.30 -3.81 14.14
CA THR A 332 -24.09 -4.47 14.69
C THR A 332 -22.98 -3.58 15.24
N TYR A 333 -23.03 -2.25 15.07
CA TYR A 333 -22.02 -1.35 15.63
C TYR A 333 -22.55 -0.52 16.80
N PRO A 334 -21.77 -0.34 17.88
CA PRO A 334 -22.10 0.66 18.89
C PRO A 334 -22.15 2.03 18.23
N LYS A 335 -23.22 2.77 18.51
CA LYS A 335 -23.54 4.13 18.02
C LYS A 335 -22.35 5.08 18.17
N TYR A 336 -21.46 5.16 17.18
CA TYR A 336 -20.54 6.28 17.06
C TYR A 336 -20.26 6.55 15.58
N ILE A 337 -21.15 7.32 14.99
CA ILE A 337 -20.86 8.12 13.81
C ILE A 337 -20.91 9.53 14.35
N PRO A 338 -19.82 10.32 14.35
CA PRO A 338 -19.90 11.70 14.78
C PRO A 338 -20.90 12.44 13.89
N GLU A 339 -21.84 13.16 14.51
CA GLU A 339 -22.59 14.19 13.79
C GLU A 339 -21.57 15.25 13.37
N ILE A 340 -21.29 15.30 12.07
CA ILE A 340 -20.26 16.15 11.52
C ILE A 340 -20.89 17.53 11.28
N ASN A 341 -20.72 18.44 12.23
CA ASN A 341 -20.76 19.87 11.97
C ASN A 341 -19.43 20.25 11.32
N ILE A 342 -19.44 20.39 10.00
CA ILE A 342 -18.27 20.79 9.22
C ILE A 342 -18.17 22.31 9.29
N ALA A 343 -17.41 22.83 10.26
CA ALA A 343 -16.72 24.09 10.07
C ALA A 343 -15.45 23.77 9.26
N GLU A 344 -15.28 24.42 8.12
CA GLU A 344 -14.05 24.30 7.32
C GLU A 344 -12.84 24.66 8.19
N PRO A 345 -11.86 23.77 8.34
CA PRO A 345 -10.64 24.12 9.03
C PRO A 345 -9.84 25.10 8.17
N THR A 346 -9.75 26.35 8.61
CA THR A 346 -8.75 27.29 8.10
C THR A 346 -7.37 26.82 8.58
N PHE A 347 -6.54 26.34 7.66
CA PHE A 347 -5.15 26.02 7.95
C PHE A 347 -4.30 27.28 7.92
N PRO A 348 -3.46 27.52 8.92
CA PRO A 348 -2.40 28.51 8.80
C PRO A 348 -1.40 27.99 7.77
N ILE A 349 -1.22 28.76 6.70
CA ILE A 349 -0.11 28.62 5.77
C ILE A 349 1.11 29.16 6.50
N GLY A 350 2.02 28.25 6.89
CA GLY A 350 3.31 28.56 7.46
C GLY A 350 4.35 27.57 6.92
#